data_1c32ed4a1791eaee82299c3bfb1db1e3
#
_entry.id   1c32ed4a1791eaee82299c3bfb1db1e3
#
_cell.length_a   1.000
_cell.length_b   1.000
_cell.length_c   1.000
_cell.angle_alpha   90.00
_cell.angle_beta   90.00
_cell.angle_gamma   90.00
#
_symmetry.space_group_name_H-M   'P 1'
#
loop_
_entity.id
_entity.type
_entity.pdbx_description
1 polymer ?
#
loop_
_entity_poly.entity_id
_entity_poly.type
_entity_poly.pdbx_seq_one_letter_code
_entity_poly.pdbx_strand_id
1 'polypeptide(L)'
;LMLVWVFKKEAERSFAGANGGFDAVLGPRGSKLQIVLNGLYHLDESPGLMKWEDYEQIAKFPAIEAAYPIAVGDNYRGYRLVGTVPEYLQNHYYTDGKRFELGLGGELFSDRSMLAVAGSLAARRLGIGVSDTFQPYHGLIFNEDAIHEEVYTVSGVLEPTGTPADRVIWIPIKGIQTMSGHNPAAANDISAVLLKFKQGANMAGFQLDMLYNKQGNRLTLAWPANRTIIQFFDKISWIDKALQAMAVLAAIVANVKTF
;
A
#
# COMPACT_ATOMS: atom_id res chain seq x y z
N LEU A 1 19.83 -15.65 16.84
CA LEU A 1 18.58 -16.40 16.68
C LEU A 1 17.39 -15.72 17.37
N MET A 2 17.51 -15.35 18.66
CA MET A 2 16.44 -14.64 19.39
C MET A 2 16.07 -13.30 18.76
N LEU A 3 17.03 -12.51 18.30
CA LEU A 3 16.80 -11.23 17.60
C LEU A 3 16.04 -11.40 16.30
N VAL A 4 16.37 -12.40 15.48
CA VAL A 4 15.66 -12.70 14.22
C VAL A 4 14.20 -13.09 14.50
N TRP A 5 13.96 -13.89 15.53
CA TRP A 5 12.62 -14.29 15.92
C TRP A 5 11.78 -13.10 16.45
N VAL A 6 12.36 -12.23 17.28
CA VAL A 6 11.70 -11.01 17.77
C VAL A 6 11.36 -10.09 16.59
N PHE A 7 12.34 -9.84 15.70
CA PHE A 7 12.13 -9.00 14.53
C PHE A 7 11.02 -9.54 13.62
N LYS A 8 11.01 -10.85 13.37
CA LYS A 8 9.96 -11.51 12.59
C LYS A 8 8.58 -11.32 13.23
N LYS A 9 8.45 -11.60 14.54
CA LYS A 9 7.17 -11.44 15.24
C LYS A 9 6.65 -10.01 15.22
N GLU A 10 7.57 -9.04 15.34
CA GLU A 10 7.21 -7.63 15.27
C GLU A 10 6.81 -7.23 13.84
N ALA A 11 7.51 -7.73 12.83
CA ALA A 11 7.12 -7.53 11.44
C ALA A 11 5.74 -8.15 11.15
N GLU A 12 5.49 -9.39 11.53
CA GLU A 12 4.18 -10.04 11.39
C GLU A 12 3.06 -9.23 12.06
N ARG A 13 3.27 -8.74 13.28
CA ARG A 13 2.29 -7.90 13.99
C ARG A 13 2.05 -6.58 13.26
N SER A 14 3.12 -5.92 12.83
CA SER A 14 3.05 -4.64 12.12
C SER A 14 2.31 -4.76 10.78
N PHE A 15 2.53 -5.86 10.06
CA PHE A 15 1.86 -6.08 8.78
C PHE A 15 0.45 -6.67 8.93
N ALA A 16 0.25 -7.66 9.79
CA ALA A 16 -1.06 -8.31 9.93
C ALA A 16 -2.11 -7.43 10.61
N GLY A 17 -1.68 -6.56 11.54
CA GLY A 17 -2.58 -5.65 12.27
C GLY A 17 -2.84 -4.31 11.56
N ALA A 18 -2.05 -3.96 10.54
CA ALA A 18 -2.05 -2.65 9.91
C ALA A 18 -2.61 -2.66 8.48
N ASN A 19 -3.68 -3.42 8.22
CA ASN A 19 -4.32 -3.47 6.89
C ASN A 19 -5.14 -2.20 6.54
N GLY A 20 -5.06 -1.17 7.37
CA GLY A 20 -5.77 0.10 7.13
C GLY A 20 -7.30 -0.04 7.07
N GLY A 21 -7.88 -1.10 7.67
CA GLY A 21 -9.33 -1.32 7.69
C GLY A 21 -9.91 -1.98 6.42
N PHE A 22 -9.08 -2.38 5.45
CA PHE A 22 -9.54 -2.98 4.20
C PHE A 22 -9.67 -4.52 4.27
N ASP A 23 -10.68 -5.04 3.59
CA ASP A 23 -10.96 -6.47 3.53
C ASP A 23 -10.25 -7.15 2.35
N ALA A 24 -10.13 -6.43 1.21
CA ALA A 24 -9.53 -6.96 -0.01
C ALA A 24 -8.82 -5.88 -0.84
N VAL A 25 -7.97 -6.32 -1.75
CA VAL A 25 -7.35 -5.49 -2.79
C VAL A 25 -7.62 -6.12 -4.14
N LEU A 26 -8.19 -5.35 -5.07
CA LEU A 26 -8.34 -5.72 -6.48
C LEU A 26 -7.21 -5.06 -7.28
N GLY A 27 -6.54 -5.82 -8.11
CA GLY A 27 -5.45 -5.30 -8.93
C GLY A 27 -5.38 -5.98 -10.30
N PRO A 28 -4.43 -5.59 -11.16
CA PRO A 28 -4.18 -6.25 -12.44
C PRO A 28 -3.78 -7.72 -12.23
N ARG A 29 -3.83 -8.52 -13.29
CA ARG A 29 -3.48 -9.94 -13.21
C ARG A 29 -2.06 -10.13 -12.70
N GLY A 30 -1.90 -10.84 -11.56
CA GLY A 30 -0.61 -11.03 -10.93
C GLY A 30 -0.67 -11.79 -9.61
N SER A 31 0.42 -11.74 -8.86
CA SER A 31 0.50 -12.33 -7.53
C SER A 31 -0.35 -11.55 -6.53
N LYS A 32 -1.18 -12.24 -5.75
CA LYS A 32 -1.95 -11.63 -4.65
C LYS A 32 -1.03 -10.88 -3.68
N LEU A 33 0.16 -11.42 -3.41
CA LEU A 33 1.14 -10.78 -2.53
C LEU A 33 1.63 -9.45 -3.11
N GLN A 34 2.02 -9.43 -4.38
CA GLN A 34 2.50 -8.20 -5.05
C GLN A 34 1.42 -7.13 -5.09
N ILE A 35 0.16 -7.51 -5.38
CA ILE A 35 -0.98 -6.58 -5.38
C ILE A 35 -1.20 -5.97 -3.99
N VAL A 36 -1.11 -6.77 -2.93
CA VAL A 36 -1.24 -6.28 -1.55
C VAL A 36 -0.05 -5.41 -1.16
N LEU A 37 1.18 -5.82 -1.48
CA LEU A 37 2.37 -5.02 -1.19
C LEU A 37 2.34 -3.67 -1.91
N ASN A 38 1.96 -3.65 -3.18
CA ASN A 38 1.86 -2.40 -3.93
C ASN A 38 0.65 -1.55 -3.51
N GLY A 39 -0.57 -2.10 -3.60
CA GLY A 39 -1.80 -1.33 -3.45
C GLY A 39 -2.12 -0.93 -2.01
N LEU A 40 -1.80 -1.78 -1.02
CA LEU A 40 -2.16 -1.56 0.37
C LEU A 40 -0.98 -1.07 1.22
N TYR A 41 0.19 -1.67 1.05
CA TYR A 41 1.39 -1.30 1.82
C TYR A 41 2.28 -0.28 1.10
N HIS A 42 1.97 0.01 -0.18
CA HIS A 42 2.70 0.95 -1.03
C HIS A 42 4.18 0.61 -1.16
N LEU A 43 4.48 -0.67 -1.07
CA LEU A 43 5.79 -1.28 -1.28
C LEU A 43 5.78 -1.97 -2.64
N ASP A 44 6.96 -2.16 -3.25
CA ASP A 44 7.10 -2.87 -4.52
C ASP A 44 6.41 -2.16 -5.72
N GLU A 45 6.64 -2.65 -6.91
CA GLU A 45 6.01 -2.15 -8.14
C GLU A 45 4.68 -2.85 -8.41
N SER A 46 3.78 -2.17 -9.12
CA SER A 46 2.54 -2.80 -9.57
C SER A 46 2.84 -3.89 -10.61
N PRO A 47 2.16 -5.05 -10.59
CA PRO A 47 2.31 -6.06 -11.63
C PRO A 47 1.74 -5.63 -12.99
N GLY A 48 1.18 -4.44 -13.08
CA GLY A 48 0.56 -3.84 -14.26
C GLY A 48 -0.41 -2.75 -13.85
N LEU A 49 -1.29 -2.37 -14.76
CA LEU A 49 -2.32 -1.37 -14.52
C LEU A 49 -3.71 -1.96 -14.83
N MET A 50 -4.72 -1.41 -14.19
CA MET A 50 -6.13 -1.69 -14.45
C MET A 50 -6.85 -0.42 -14.88
N LYS A 51 -7.98 -0.56 -15.55
CA LYS A 51 -8.72 0.57 -16.10
C LYS A 51 -9.58 1.23 -15.03
N TRP A 52 -9.86 2.52 -15.19
CA TRP A 52 -10.78 3.26 -14.32
C TRP A 52 -12.19 2.64 -14.29
N GLU A 53 -12.65 2.10 -15.42
CA GLU A 53 -13.93 1.41 -15.54
C GLU A 53 -14.02 0.18 -14.62
N ASP A 54 -12.90 -0.49 -14.36
CA ASP A 54 -12.87 -1.63 -13.43
C ASP A 54 -13.15 -1.17 -11.99
N TYR A 55 -12.60 -0.02 -11.62
CA TYR A 55 -12.92 0.62 -10.33
C TYR A 55 -14.39 1.00 -10.24
N GLU A 56 -14.94 1.63 -11.28
CA GLU A 56 -16.37 2.01 -11.29
C GLU A 56 -17.29 0.80 -11.21
N GLN A 57 -16.93 -0.30 -11.83
CA GLN A 57 -17.72 -1.54 -11.79
C GLN A 57 -17.70 -2.16 -10.39
N ILE A 58 -16.52 -2.31 -9.77
CA ILE A 58 -16.42 -2.91 -8.43
C ILE A 58 -17.03 -2.02 -7.36
N ALA A 59 -16.93 -0.71 -7.48
CA ALA A 59 -17.52 0.24 -6.55
C ALA A 59 -19.06 0.14 -6.50
N LYS A 60 -19.70 -0.29 -7.60
CA LYS A 60 -21.14 -0.51 -7.68
C LYS A 60 -21.59 -1.89 -7.20
N PHE A 61 -20.65 -2.77 -6.83
CA PHE A 61 -21.02 -4.11 -6.41
C PHE A 61 -21.78 -4.07 -5.07
N PRO A 62 -22.95 -4.75 -4.94
CA PRO A 62 -23.87 -4.55 -3.81
C PRO A 62 -23.27 -4.78 -2.43
N ALA A 63 -22.26 -5.66 -2.33
CA ALA A 63 -21.61 -6.01 -1.06
C ALA A 63 -20.45 -5.07 -0.69
N ILE A 64 -20.07 -4.13 -1.56
CA ILE A 64 -19.02 -3.16 -1.28
C ILE A 64 -19.60 -1.98 -0.50
N GLU A 65 -18.97 -1.65 0.60
CA GLU A 65 -19.23 -0.45 1.40
C GLU A 65 -18.46 0.74 0.84
N ALA A 66 -17.16 0.52 0.61
CA ALA A 66 -16.28 1.54 0.04
C ALA A 66 -15.23 0.91 -0.88
N ALA A 67 -14.90 1.63 -1.94
CA ALA A 67 -13.85 1.29 -2.89
C ALA A 67 -13.01 2.54 -3.16
N TYR A 68 -11.68 2.44 -3.01
CA TYR A 68 -10.77 3.56 -3.23
C TYR A 68 -9.73 3.18 -4.28
N PRO A 69 -9.64 3.93 -5.39
CA PRO A 69 -8.63 3.70 -6.41
C PRO A 69 -7.27 4.19 -5.92
N ILE A 70 -6.22 3.45 -6.25
CA ILE A 70 -4.84 3.73 -5.90
C ILE A 70 -4.00 3.76 -7.18
N ALA A 71 -3.23 4.82 -7.38
CA ALA A 71 -2.21 4.93 -8.40
C ALA A 71 -0.84 5.16 -7.73
N VAL A 72 0.15 4.34 -8.09
CA VAL A 72 1.50 4.37 -7.50
C VAL A 72 2.51 4.34 -8.64
N GLY A 73 3.48 5.24 -8.62
CA GLY A 73 4.51 5.27 -9.67
C GLY A 73 5.72 6.11 -9.31
N ASP A 74 5.52 7.13 -8.51
CA ASP A 74 6.49 8.18 -8.25
C ASP A 74 6.98 8.19 -6.81
N ASN A 75 8.01 8.97 -6.59
CA ASN A 75 8.75 8.96 -5.32
C ASN A 75 9.28 10.36 -5.00
N TYR A 76 9.45 10.63 -3.72
CA TYR A 76 10.19 11.77 -3.23
C TYR A 76 11.14 11.33 -2.10
N ARG A 77 12.44 11.37 -2.35
CA ARG A 77 13.50 11.00 -1.39
C ARG A 77 13.26 9.67 -0.69
N GLY A 78 12.80 8.64 -1.43
CA GLY A 78 12.55 7.30 -0.92
C GLY A 78 11.14 7.08 -0.33
N TYR A 79 10.27 8.09 -0.38
CA TYR A 79 8.87 7.99 0.04
C TYR A 79 7.95 8.02 -1.18
N ARG A 80 7.08 7.01 -1.28
CA ARG A 80 6.15 6.86 -2.39
C ARG A 80 5.15 8.00 -2.42
N LEU A 81 4.87 8.50 -3.65
CA LEU A 81 3.67 9.24 -3.92
C LEU A 81 2.54 8.26 -4.26
N VAL A 82 1.42 8.44 -3.58
CA VAL A 82 0.22 7.61 -3.78
C VAL A 82 -0.94 8.50 -4.15
N GLY A 83 -1.39 8.35 -5.39
CA GLY A 83 -2.58 9.00 -5.89
C GLY A 83 -3.84 8.28 -5.46
N THR A 84 -4.80 9.02 -4.90
CA THR A 84 -6.12 8.51 -4.53
C THR A 84 -7.18 9.62 -4.62
N VAL A 85 -8.43 9.28 -4.36
CA VAL A 85 -9.53 10.24 -4.26
C VAL A 85 -9.61 10.84 -2.85
N PRO A 86 -10.00 12.11 -2.70
CA PRO A 86 -10.07 12.77 -1.38
C PRO A 86 -10.93 12.03 -0.37
N GLU A 87 -11.98 11.35 -0.84
CA GLU A 87 -12.93 10.58 -0.02
C GLU A 87 -12.25 9.47 0.78
N TYR A 88 -11.10 8.96 0.31
CA TYR A 88 -10.33 7.98 1.07
C TYR A 88 -9.88 8.56 2.41
N LEU A 89 -9.23 9.72 2.40
CA LEU A 89 -8.77 10.36 3.64
C LEU A 89 -9.90 10.98 4.47
N GLN A 90 -11.01 11.35 3.83
CA GLN A 90 -12.16 11.99 4.51
C GLN A 90 -13.06 10.99 5.20
N ASN A 91 -13.36 9.86 4.54
CA ASN A 91 -14.50 9.02 4.89
C ASN A 91 -14.10 7.64 5.42
N HIS A 92 -12.89 7.17 5.10
CA HIS A 92 -12.48 5.82 5.45
C HIS A 92 -12.12 5.68 6.93
N TYR A 93 -12.59 4.58 7.55
CA TYR A 93 -12.18 4.17 8.88
C TYR A 93 -11.02 3.18 8.77
N TYR A 94 -9.81 3.61 9.12
CA TYR A 94 -8.62 2.76 9.06
C TYR A 94 -8.56 1.71 10.18
N THR A 95 -9.34 1.91 11.24
CA THR A 95 -9.65 0.94 12.30
C THR A 95 -11.00 1.30 12.92
N ASP A 96 -11.52 0.48 13.81
CA ASP A 96 -12.84 0.67 14.40
C ASP A 96 -12.98 2.06 15.05
N GLY A 97 -13.91 2.84 14.51
CA GLY A 97 -14.26 4.17 14.98
C GLY A 97 -13.22 5.28 14.72
N LYS A 98 -12.09 5.00 14.04
CA LYS A 98 -11.04 6.00 13.77
C LYS A 98 -10.92 6.32 12.31
N ARG A 99 -10.98 7.59 11.97
CA ARG A 99 -10.71 8.17 10.65
C ARG A 99 -9.34 8.83 10.61
N PHE A 100 -8.89 9.16 9.41
CA PHE A 100 -7.72 10.00 9.24
C PHE A 100 -8.00 11.40 9.78
N GLU A 101 -7.06 11.93 10.53
CA GLU A 101 -7.08 13.29 11.04
C GLU A 101 -5.82 14.02 10.57
N LEU A 102 -5.94 15.33 10.32
CA LEU A 102 -4.82 16.18 9.96
C LEU A 102 -4.33 16.92 11.19
N GLY A 103 -3.02 17.12 11.27
CA GLY A 103 -2.42 18.01 12.24
C GLY A 103 -2.91 19.45 12.08
N LEU A 104 -2.64 20.29 13.06
CA LEU A 104 -3.11 21.66 13.14
C LEU A 104 -2.80 22.48 11.88
N GLY A 105 -3.81 23.13 11.33
CA GLY A 105 -3.68 23.95 10.12
C GLY A 105 -3.60 23.17 8.81
N GLY A 106 -3.78 21.85 8.86
CA GLY A 106 -3.78 21.01 7.67
C GLY A 106 -5.10 21.03 6.91
N GLU A 107 -5.02 20.95 5.59
CA GLU A 107 -6.15 20.83 4.68
C GLU A 107 -5.96 19.63 3.74
N LEU A 108 -7.05 18.98 3.34
CA LEU A 108 -7.03 17.94 2.33
C LEU A 108 -6.92 18.54 0.93
N PHE A 109 -6.35 17.76 0.02
CA PHE A 109 -6.32 18.12 -1.39
C PHE A 109 -7.70 17.93 -2.05
N SER A 110 -7.92 18.66 -3.16
CA SER A 110 -9.03 18.41 -4.10
C SER A 110 -8.51 17.66 -5.34
N ASP A 111 -9.42 17.08 -6.14
CA ASP A 111 -9.10 16.15 -7.24
C ASP A 111 -8.07 16.64 -8.27
N ARG A 112 -7.94 17.95 -8.45
CA ARG A 112 -7.05 18.54 -9.46
C ARG A 112 -6.05 19.55 -8.90
N SER A 113 -5.83 19.51 -7.59
CA SER A 113 -4.88 20.43 -6.94
C SER A 113 -3.45 19.90 -7.04
N MET A 114 -2.47 20.79 -6.94
CA MET A 114 -1.06 20.47 -6.70
C MET A 114 -0.75 20.44 -5.20
N LEU A 115 -1.71 19.94 -4.42
CA LEU A 115 -1.60 19.80 -2.98
C LEU A 115 -1.31 18.35 -2.61
N ALA A 116 -0.60 18.16 -1.52
CA ALA A 116 -0.24 16.87 -1.00
C ALA A 116 -0.50 16.77 0.51
N VAL A 117 -0.92 15.61 0.97
CA VAL A 117 -0.99 15.27 2.40
C VAL A 117 0.12 14.28 2.72
N ALA A 118 1.05 14.67 3.57
CA ALA A 118 2.13 13.79 3.98
C ALA A 118 1.68 12.86 5.13
N GLY A 119 2.00 11.57 5.02
CA GLY A 119 1.84 10.65 6.14
C GLY A 119 2.74 11.04 7.30
N SER A 120 2.33 10.78 8.53
CA SER A 120 3.03 11.23 9.74
C SER A 120 4.50 10.79 9.82
N LEU A 121 4.81 9.56 9.41
CA LEU A 121 6.18 9.04 9.38
C LEU A 121 6.98 9.66 8.23
N ALA A 122 6.38 9.79 7.05
CA ALA A 122 7.01 10.39 5.88
C ALA A 122 7.37 11.85 6.18
N ALA A 123 6.43 12.65 6.68
CA ALA A 123 6.65 14.05 7.05
C ALA A 123 7.82 14.20 8.05
N ARG A 124 7.79 13.44 9.13
CA ARG A 124 8.82 13.47 10.17
C ARG A 124 10.20 13.09 9.63
N ARG A 125 10.30 12.07 8.78
CA ARG A 125 11.58 11.58 8.24
C ARG A 125 12.16 12.47 7.15
N LEU A 126 11.30 13.09 6.35
CA LEU A 126 11.67 14.04 5.31
C LEU A 126 11.93 15.44 5.87
N GLY A 127 11.44 15.74 7.08
CA GLY A 127 11.50 17.07 7.67
C GLY A 127 10.61 18.08 6.93
N ILE A 128 9.47 17.63 6.38
CA ILE A 128 8.52 18.47 5.66
C ILE A 128 7.24 18.67 6.47
N GLY A 129 6.63 19.84 6.34
CA GLY A 129 5.38 20.23 6.98
C GLY A 129 4.48 21.05 6.05
N VAL A 130 3.39 21.57 6.58
CA VAL A 130 2.44 22.42 5.83
C VAL A 130 3.16 23.62 5.22
N SER A 131 2.86 23.91 3.96
CA SER A 131 3.46 24.93 3.10
C SER A 131 4.83 24.59 2.50
N ASP A 132 5.48 23.49 2.87
CA ASP A 132 6.68 23.03 2.17
C ASP A 132 6.34 22.53 0.77
N THR A 133 7.28 22.68 -0.15
CA THR A 133 7.12 22.25 -1.53
C THR A 133 8.12 21.18 -1.90
N PHE A 134 7.74 20.31 -2.86
CA PHE A 134 8.62 19.26 -3.37
C PHE A 134 8.32 18.93 -4.83
N GLN A 135 9.32 18.38 -5.52
CA GLN A 135 9.19 17.81 -6.86
C GLN A 135 9.41 16.29 -6.80
N PRO A 136 8.46 15.50 -7.31
CA PRO A 136 8.62 14.05 -7.38
C PRO A 136 9.53 13.64 -8.54
N TYR A 137 9.98 12.39 -8.50
CA TYR A 137 10.66 11.74 -9.61
C TYR A 137 10.05 10.37 -9.90
N HIS A 138 10.19 9.92 -11.14
CA HIS A 138 9.64 8.65 -11.59
C HIS A 138 10.44 7.45 -11.07
N GLY A 139 9.73 6.40 -10.63
CA GLY A 139 10.31 5.13 -10.21
C GLY A 139 10.81 5.12 -8.75
N LEU A 140 11.52 4.04 -8.39
CA LEU A 140 11.98 3.78 -7.02
C LEU A 140 13.37 4.36 -6.72
N ILE A 141 14.22 4.44 -7.74
CA ILE A 141 15.60 4.88 -7.62
C ILE A 141 15.69 6.30 -8.16
N PHE A 142 16.30 7.19 -7.38
CA PHE A 142 16.48 8.58 -7.79
C PHE A 142 17.30 8.68 -9.10
N ASN A 143 16.75 9.41 -10.06
CA ASN A 143 17.40 9.78 -11.30
C ASN A 143 17.04 11.23 -11.61
N GLU A 144 18.04 12.07 -11.81
CA GLU A 144 17.86 13.49 -12.13
C GLU A 144 17.07 13.71 -13.43
N ASP A 145 17.25 12.83 -14.41
CA ASP A 145 16.53 12.89 -15.70
C ASP A 145 15.05 12.47 -15.59
N ALA A 146 14.66 11.92 -14.43
CA ALA A 146 13.31 11.43 -14.17
C ALA A 146 12.53 12.33 -13.20
N ILE A 147 13.02 13.54 -12.91
CA ILE A 147 12.32 14.53 -12.08
C ILE A 147 11.17 15.11 -12.91
N HIS A 148 9.98 15.13 -12.31
CA HIS A 148 8.79 15.73 -12.91
C HIS A 148 8.82 17.26 -12.80
N GLU A 149 8.16 17.95 -13.74
CA GLU A 149 8.06 19.42 -13.73
C GLU A 149 7.11 19.94 -12.64
N GLU A 150 6.18 19.09 -12.19
CA GLU A 150 5.17 19.44 -11.22
C GLU A 150 5.78 19.68 -9.83
N VAL A 151 5.37 20.80 -9.21
CA VAL A 151 5.71 21.14 -7.84
C VAL A 151 4.47 20.97 -6.96
N TYR A 152 4.56 20.10 -5.99
CA TYR A 152 3.49 19.89 -5.00
C TYR A 152 3.76 20.72 -3.73
N THR A 153 2.69 21.23 -3.13
CA THR A 153 2.72 21.89 -1.83
C THR A 153 2.09 20.96 -0.79
N VAL A 154 2.76 20.73 0.32
CA VAL A 154 2.19 20.01 1.46
C VAL A 154 1.10 20.86 2.09
N SER A 155 -0.16 20.45 1.93
CA SER A 155 -1.34 21.12 2.52
C SER A 155 -1.71 20.56 3.89
N GLY A 156 -1.23 19.37 4.24
CA GLY A 156 -1.52 18.74 5.52
C GLY A 156 -0.55 17.62 5.86
N VAL A 157 -0.48 17.28 7.12
CA VAL A 157 0.24 16.11 7.64
C VAL A 157 -0.74 15.28 8.44
N LEU A 158 -0.80 13.96 8.16
CA LEU A 158 -1.65 13.05 8.92
C LEU A 158 -1.17 12.89 10.36
N GLU A 159 -2.10 12.84 11.30
CA GLU A 159 -1.82 12.31 12.63
C GLU A 159 -1.42 10.82 12.53
N PRO A 160 -0.57 10.31 13.45
CA PRO A 160 -0.10 8.93 13.40
C PRO A 160 -1.23 7.93 13.49
N THR A 161 -1.33 7.05 12.48
CA THR A 161 -2.37 6.01 12.41
C THR A 161 -1.86 4.61 12.77
N GLY A 162 -0.55 4.38 12.66
CA GLY A 162 0.04 3.05 12.75
C GLY A 162 -0.22 2.17 11.53
N THR A 163 -0.72 2.75 10.44
CA THR A 163 -1.02 2.05 9.18
C THR A 163 -0.01 2.40 8.08
N PRO A 164 -0.03 1.73 6.92
CA PRO A 164 0.79 2.08 5.78
C PRO A 164 0.63 3.54 5.32
N ALA A 165 -0.52 4.16 5.58
CA ALA A 165 -0.79 5.56 5.25
C ALA A 165 0.23 6.54 5.84
N ASP A 166 0.83 6.21 6.98
CA ASP A 166 1.84 7.05 7.62
C ASP A 166 3.16 7.17 6.83
N ARG A 167 3.39 6.26 5.87
CA ARG A 167 4.69 6.07 5.20
C ARG A 167 4.77 6.65 3.80
N VAL A 168 3.72 7.30 3.32
CA VAL A 168 3.61 7.79 1.94
C VAL A 168 3.21 9.25 1.89
N ILE A 169 3.30 9.84 0.71
CA ILE A 169 2.77 11.17 0.42
C ILE A 169 1.54 10.99 -0.46
N TRP A 170 0.39 11.43 0.03
CA TRP A 170 -0.89 11.35 -0.65
C TRP A 170 -1.08 12.55 -1.56
N ILE A 171 -1.45 12.31 -2.82
CA ILE A 171 -1.82 13.34 -3.79
C ILE A 171 -3.13 12.98 -4.49
N PRO A 172 -3.79 13.91 -5.18
CA PRO A 172 -4.92 13.59 -6.02
C PRO A 172 -4.53 12.54 -7.06
N ILE A 173 -5.41 11.57 -7.30
CA ILE A 173 -5.12 10.50 -8.27
C ILE A 173 -4.84 11.06 -9.67
N LYS A 174 -5.51 12.14 -10.06
CA LYS A 174 -5.25 12.85 -11.31
C LYS A 174 -3.83 13.40 -11.38
N GLY A 175 -3.22 13.76 -10.26
CA GLY A 175 -1.83 14.17 -10.18
C GLY A 175 -0.88 13.10 -10.72
N ILE A 176 -1.02 11.84 -10.26
CA ILE A 176 -0.23 10.72 -10.81
C ILE A 176 -0.56 10.46 -12.28
N GLN A 177 -1.84 10.45 -12.63
CA GLN A 177 -2.32 10.07 -13.95
C GLN A 177 -1.91 11.03 -15.07
N THR A 178 -1.72 12.33 -14.75
CA THR A 178 -1.45 13.38 -15.75
C THR A 178 -0.07 14.04 -15.57
N MET A 179 0.77 13.50 -14.70
CA MET A 179 2.10 14.02 -14.44
C MET A 179 2.97 13.96 -15.69
N SER A 180 3.81 14.97 -15.88
CA SER A 180 4.73 15.08 -17.01
C SER A 180 5.61 13.83 -17.14
N GLY A 181 5.90 13.41 -18.37
CA GLY A 181 6.69 12.19 -18.60
C GLY A 181 5.93 10.87 -18.48
N HIS A 182 4.68 10.84 -17.96
CA HIS A 182 3.86 9.66 -17.97
C HIS A 182 3.22 9.40 -19.34
N ASN A 183 2.88 8.12 -19.61
CA ASN A 183 2.24 7.73 -20.87
C ASN A 183 0.79 8.28 -20.92
N PRO A 184 0.45 9.18 -21.85
CA PRO A 184 -0.90 9.73 -21.96
C PRO A 184 -1.98 8.67 -22.21
N ALA A 185 -1.65 7.53 -22.83
CA ALA A 185 -2.58 6.42 -23.04
C ALA A 185 -2.98 5.72 -21.74
N ALA A 186 -2.21 5.88 -20.67
CA ALA A 186 -2.47 5.36 -19.33
C ALA A 186 -3.04 6.41 -18.36
N ALA A 187 -3.43 7.60 -18.85
CA ALA A 187 -3.91 8.72 -18.03
C ALA A 187 -5.21 8.45 -17.21
N ASN A 188 -5.86 7.31 -17.45
CA ASN A 188 -7.01 6.85 -16.67
C ASN A 188 -6.76 5.48 -16.02
N ASP A 189 -5.51 5.01 -16.03
CA ASP A 189 -5.18 3.73 -15.44
C ASP A 189 -4.83 3.89 -13.95
N ILE A 190 -5.03 2.81 -13.19
CA ILE A 190 -4.79 2.75 -11.75
C ILE A 190 -4.02 1.48 -11.40
N SER A 191 -3.32 1.49 -10.27
CA SER A 191 -2.52 0.35 -9.82
C SER A 191 -3.36 -0.70 -9.08
N ALA A 192 -4.34 -0.26 -8.29
CA ALA A 192 -5.18 -1.14 -7.49
C ALA A 192 -6.47 -0.43 -7.03
N VAL A 193 -7.41 -1.20 -6.49
CA VAL A 193 -8.58 -0.70 -5.74
C VAL A 193 -8.59 -1.35 -4.36
N LEU A 194 -8.61 -0.53 -3.31
CA LEU A 194 -8.80 -0.96 -1.93
C LEU A 194 -10.29 -1.13 -1.65
N LEU A 195 -10.68 -2.27 -1.07
CA LEU A 195 -12.08 -2.64 -0.90
C LEU A 195 -12.44 -2.83 0.58
N LYS A 196 -13.51 -2.17 1.00
CA LYS A 196 -14.21 -2.42 2.25
C LYS A 196 -15.55 -3.06 1.97
N PHE A 197 -15.85 -4.17 2.65
CA PHE A 197 -17.13 -4.86 2.50
C PHE A 197 -18.14 -4.34 3.52
N LYS A 198 -19.42 -4.37 3.14
CA LYS A 198 -20.52 -4.06 4.07
C LYS A 198 -20.54 -5.04 5.22
N GLN A 199 -20.91 -4.55 6.40
CA GLN A 199 -21.12 -5.40 7.54
C GLN A 199 -22.15 -6.49 7.23
N GLY A 200 -21.86 -7.74 7.57
CA GLY A 200 -22.72 -8.88 7.29
C GLY A 200 -22.60 -9.45 5.87
N ALA A 201 -21.81 -8.87 4.98
CA ALA A 201 -21.57 -9.39 3.63
C ALA A 201 -20.58 -10.57 3.61
N ASN A 202 -20.84 -11.61 4.43
CA ASN A 202 -19.92 -12.72 4.69
C ASN A 202 -19.52 -13.53 3.45
N MET A 203 -20.34 -13.50 2.40
CA MET A 203 -20.08 -14.22 1.14
C MET A 203 -19.40 -13.35 0.07
N ALA A 204 -19.24 -12.05 0.31
CA ALA A 204 -18.71 -11.10 -0.69
C ALA A 204 -17.33 -11.51 -1.21
N GLY A 205 -16.43 -11.84 -0.29
CA GLY A 205 -15.08 -12.25 -0.66
C GLY A 205 -15.04 -13.52 -1.51
N PHE A 206 -15.88 -14.52 -1.22
CA PHE A 206 -15.99 -15.74 -2.02
C PHE A 206 -16.59 -15.47 -3.40
N GLN A 207 -17.63 -14.64 -3.48
CA GLN A 207 -18.26 -14.27 -4.76
C GLN A 207 -17.26 -13.53 -5.65
N LEU A 208 -16.54 -12.57 -5.10
CA LEU A 208 -15.52 -11.80 -5.83
C LEU A 208 -14.29 -12.65 -6.18
N ASP A 209 -13.85 -13.55 -5.29
CA ASP A 209 -12.76 -14.50 -5.61
C ASP A 209 -13.14 -15.42 -6.76
N MET A 210 -14.40 -15.91 -6.78
CA MET A 210 -14.91 -16.69 -7.90
C MET A 210 -14.92 -15.88 -9.18
N LEU A 211 -15.45 -14.66 -9.14
CA LEU A 211 -15.57 -13.78 -10.30
C LEU A 211 -14.20 -13.40 -10.89
N TYR A 212 -13.27 -12.93 -10.06
CA TYR A 212 -12.00 -12.39 -10.55
C TYR A 212 -10.89 -13.43 -10.67
N ASN A 213 -10.82 -14.40 -9.76
CA ASN A 213 -9.70 -15.34 -9.72
C ASN A 213 -9.97 -16.68 -10.40
N LYS A 214 -11.26 -17.07 -10.52
CA LYS A 214 -11.63 -18.38 -11.11
C LYS A 214 -12.24 -18.24 -12.51
N GLN A 215 -13.16 -17.31 -12.69
CA GLN A 215 -13.83 -17.08 -13.97
C GLN A 215 -13.12 -15.99 -14.79
N GLY A 216 -12.62 -14.95 -14.14
CA GLY A 216 -11.88 -13.86 -14.78
C GLY A 216 -10.41 -14.19 -15.03
N ASN A 217 -9.82 -13.51 -16.00
CA ASN A 217 -8.41 -13.69 -16.37
C ASN A 217 -7.60 -12.37 -16.44
N ARG A 218 -8.26 -11.22 -16.26
CA ARG A 218 -7.65 -9.89 -16.42
C ARG A 218 -7.26 -9.24 -15.09
N LEU A 219 -8.00 -9.50 -14.04
CA LEU A 219 -7.78 -8.95 -12.71
C LEU A 219 -7.53 -10.07 -11.68
N THR A 220 -6.97 -9.69 -10.54
CA THR A 220 -6.75 -10.58 -9.40
C THR A 220 -7.28 -9.91 -8.14
N LEU A 221 -8.09 -10.63 -7.38
CA LEU A 221 -8.53 -10.24 -6.04
C LEU A 221 -7.64 -10.87 -4.99
N ALA A 222 -7.00 -10.06 -4.17
CA ALA A 222 -6.32 -10.49 -2.96
C ALA A 222 -7.28 -10.37 -1.77
N TRP A 223 -7.87 -11.50 -1.39
CA TRP A 223 -8.83 -11.60 -0.27
C TRP A 223 -8.59 -12.88 0.54
N PRO A 224 -8.68 -12.81 1.87
CA PRO A 224 -8.59 -11.61 2.71
C PRO A 224 -7.20 -10.97 2.58
N ALA A 225 -7.15 -9.61 2.57
CA ALA A 225 -5.90 -8.88 2.31
C ALA A 225 -4.80 -9.19 3.35
N ASN A 226 -5.15 -9.23 4.63
CA ASN A 226 -4.24 -9.54 5.73
C ASN A 226 -3.69 -10.97 5.67
N ARG A 227 -4.52 -11.95 5.24
CA ARG A 227 -4.10 -13.35 5.15
C ARG A 227 -2.98 -13.57 4.13
N THR A 228 -2.97 -12.77 3.07
CA THR A 228 -1.92 -12.83 2.04
C THR A 228 -0.54 -12.55 2.64
N ILE A 229 -0.44 -11.57 3.52
CA ILE A 229 0.80 -11.23 4.21
C ILE A 229 1.16 -12.29 5.27
N ILE A 230 0.20 -12.76 6.04
CA ILE A 230 0.43 -13.83 7.02
C ILE A 230 0.97 -15.09 6.33
N GLN A 231 0.36 -15.50 5.23
CA GLN A 231 0.83 -16.65 4.43
C GLN A 231 2.26 -16.46 3.87
N PHE A 232 2.63 -15.23 3.52
CA PHE A 232 4.00 -14.94 3.12
C PHE A 232 4.98 -15.18 4.28
N PHE A 233 4.71 -14.66 5.48
CA PHE A 233 5.54 -14.89 6.65
C PHE A 233 5.60 -16.38 7.04
N ASP A 234 4.48 -17.09 6.95
CA ASP A 234 4.45 -18.53 7.19
C ASP A 234 5.36 -19.31 6.22
N LYS A 235 5.32 -18.94 4.93
CA LYS A 235 6.17 -19.56 3.91
C LYS A 235 7.66 -19.35 4.15
N ILE A 236 8.09 -18.20 4.67
CA ILE A 236 9.51 -17.96 4.97
C ILE A 236 9.92 -18.48 6.35
N SER A 237 8.98 -18.92 7.19
CA SER A 237 9.27 -19.41 8.54
C SER A 237 10.10 -20.70 8.57
N TRP A 238 10.10 -21.49 7.50
CA TRP A 238 10.97 -22.64 7.39
C TRP A 238 12.45 -22.27 7.33
N ILE A 239 12.79 -21.06 6.83
CA ILE A 239 14.16 -20.55 6.80
C ILE A 239 14.69 -20.42 8.22
N ASP A 240 13.90 -19.89 9.15
CA ASP A 240 14.28 -19.81 10.56
C ASP A 240 14.56 -21.17 11.16
N LYS A 241 13.73 -22.16 10.86
CA LYS A 241 13.92 -23.56 11.32
C LYS A 241 15.19 -24.17 10.74
N ALA A 242 15.47 -23.92 9.46
CA ALA A 242 16.70 -24.40 8.81
C ALA A 242 17.94 -23.75 9.41
N LEU A 243 17.92 -22.43 9.66
CA LEU A 243 19.03 -21.73 10.33
C LEU A 243 19.25 -22.21 11.77
N GLN A 244 18.18 -22.50 12.51
CA GLN A 244 18.28 -23.09 13.85
C GLN A 244 18.91 -24.48 13.81
N ALA A 245 18.48 -25.34 12.89
CA ALA A 245 19.07 -26.67 12.72
C ALA A 245 20.56 -26.59 12.35
N MET A 246 20.93 -25.70 11.44
CA MET A 246 22.35 -25.48 11.09
C MET A 246 23.17 -24.96 12.28
N ALA A 247 22.64 -24.04 13.08
CA ALA A 247 23.34 -23.56 14.28
C ALA A 247 23.55 -24.66 15.33
N VAL A 248 22.57 -25.54 15.53
CA VAL A 248 22.71 -26.70 16.42
C VAL A 248 23.76 -27.68 15.88
N LEU A 249 23.75 -27.99 14.58
CA LEU A 249 24.74 -28.85 13.95
C LEU A 249 26.17 -28.27 14.10
N ALA A 250 26.32 -26.97 13.85
CA ALA A 250 27.61 -26.29 14.00
C ALA A 250 28.13 -26.36 15.46
N ALA A 251 27.24 -26.20 16.45
CA ALA A 251 27.57 -26.32 17.85
C ALA A 251 28.01 -27.75 18.23
N ILE A 252 27.35 -28.76 17.70
CA ILE A 252 27.73 -30.18 17.90
C ILE A 252 29.10 -30.46 17.30
N VAL A 253 29.36 -30.02 16.06
CA VAL A 253 30.67 -30.21 15.39
C VAL A 253 31.79 -29.49 16.13
N ALA A 254 31.55 -28.27 16.63
CA ALA A 254 32.52 -27.51 17.41
C ALA A 254 32.90 -28.24 18.73
N ASN A 255 31.90 -28.84 19.40
CA ASN A 255 32.14 -29.60 20.64
C ASN A 255 32.85 -30.94 20.39
N VAL A 256 32.66 -31.61 19.26
CA VAL A 256 33.33 -32.87 18.91
C VAL A 256 34.84 -32.63 18.60
N LYS A 257 35.23 -31.45 18.13
CA LYS A 257 36.64 -31.09 17.85
C LYS A 257 37.44 -30.72 19.11
N THR A 258 36.77 -30.58 20.26
CA THR A 258 37.43 -30.21 21.54
C THR A 258 37.70 -31.42 22.43
N PHE A 259 37.46 -32.62 21.99
CA PHE A 259 37.86 -33.89 22.56
C PHE A 259 38.83 -34.62 21.61
#